data_f7793355c0332d7b94620db821917c90
#
_entry.id   f7793355c0332d7b94620db821917c90
#
_cell.length_a   1.000
_cell.length_b   1.000
_cell.length_c   1.000
_cell.angle_alpha   90.00
_cell.angle_beta   90.00
_cell.angle_gamma   90.00
#
_symmetry.space_group_name_H-M   'P 1'
#
loop_
_entity.id
_entity.type
_entity.pdbx_description
1 polymer ?
#
loop_
_entity_poly.entity_id
_entity_poly.type
_entity_poly.pdbx_seq_one_letter_code
_entity_poly.pdbx_strand_id
1 'polypeptide(L)' 'MAADIIRDVFLLKQRHQHLRIGQIILNAARKGGWMTDDIFYCPDDILRLGLSKWLKE' A
#
# COMPACT_ATOMS: atom_id res chain seq x y z
N MET A 1 3.91 13.22 -4.68
CA MET A 1 5.20 12.85 -4.10
C MET A 1 5.08 11.56 -3.32
N ALA A 2 6.17 10.82 -3.21
CA ALA A 2 6.15 9.52 -2.53
C ALA A 2 6.18 9.61 -1.00
N ALA A 3 6.36 10.80 -0.44
CA ALA A 3 6.49 10.93 1.02
C ALA A 3 5.26 10.47 1.78
N ASP A 4 4.07 10.71 1.25
CA ASP A 4 2.83 10.26 1.88
C ASP A 4 2.66 8.75 1.75
N ILE A 5 3.12 8.16 0.66
CA ILE A 5 3.09 6.72 0.46
C ILE A 5 3.98 6.04 1.49
N ILE A 6 5.20 6.56 1.65
CA ILE A 6 6.16 6.00 2.60
C ILE A 6 5.60 6.09 4.03
N ARG A 7 5.03 7.24 4.38
CA ARG A 7 4.42 7.44 5.69
C ARG A 7 3.29 6.43 5.93
N ASP A 8 2.43 6.25 4.94
CA ASP A 8 1.27 5.37 5.10
C ASP A 8 1.69 3.90 5.20
N VAL A 9 2.71 3.49 4.44
CA VAL A 9 3.27 2.15 4.57
C VAL A 9 3.83 1.95 5.98
N PHE A 10 4.54 2.94 6.51
CA PHE A 10 5.08 2.87 7.86
C PHE A 10 3.96 2.72 8.90
N LEU A 11 2.91 3.51 8.78
CA LEU A 11 1.78 3.43 9.71
C LEU A 11 1.10 2.06 9.66
N LEU A 12 0.92 1.51 8.46
CA LEU A 12 0.35 0.18 8.31
C LEU A 12 1.27 -0.90 8.85
N LYS A 13 2.58 -0.73 8.69
CA LYS A 13 3.53 -1.69 9.26
C LYS A 13 3.44 -1.71 10.78
N GLN A 14 3.28 -0.56 11.41
CA GLN A 14 3.10 -0.52 12.86
C GLN A 14 1.80 -1.19 13.31
N ARG A 15 0.75 -1.07 12.50
CA ARG A 15 -0.55 -1.68 12.80
C ARG A 15 -0.54 -3.20 12.53
N HIS A 16 0.24 -3.63 11.55
CA HIS A 16 0.29 -5.03 11.08
C HIS A 16 1.73 -5.54 11.11
N GLN A 17 2.31 -5.62 12.29
CA GLN A 17 3.73 -5.94 12.43
C GLN A 17 4.11 -7.31 11.90
N HIS A 18 3.16 -8.24 11.84
CA HIS A 18 3.40 -9.58 11.33
C HIS A 18 3.52 -9.62 9.80
N LEU A 19 3.07 -8.58 9.11
CA LEU A 19 3.17 -8.51 7.65
C LEU A 19 4.51 -7.91 7.24
N ARG A 20 5.08 -8.43 6.16
CA ARG A 20 6.28 -7.84 5.58
C ARG A 20 5.91 -6.62 4.76
N ILE A 21 6.85 -5.69 4.61
CA ILE A 21 6.58 -4.44 3.88
C ILE A 21 6.11 -4.72 2.45
N GLY A 22 6.72 -5.71 1.78
CA GLY A 22 6.28 -6.09 0.44
C GLY A 22 4.84 -6.56 0.41
N GLN A 23 4.39 -7.29 1.44
CA GLN A 23 3.00 -7.73 1.54
C GLN A 23 2.06 -6.54 1.76
N ILE A 24 2.48 -5.57 2.55
CA ILE A 24 1.69 -4.36 2.77
C ILE A 24 1.50 -3.61 1.46
N ILE A 25 2.59 -3.42 0.71
CA ILE A 25 2.54 -2.70 -0.56
C ILE A 25 1.64 -3.43 -1.56
N LEU A 26 1.79 -4.74 -1.69
CA LEU A 26 0.97 -5.50 -2.64
C LEU A 26 -0.51 -5.48 -2.24
N ASN A 27 -0.80 -5.68 -0.96
CA ASN A 27 -2.18 -5.65 -0.50
C ASN A 27 -2.81 -4.26 -0.68
N ALA A 28 -2.05 -3.20 -0.43
CA ALA A 28 -2.53 -1.84 -0.65
C ALA A 28 -2.82 -1.59 -2.13
N ALA A 29 -1.94 -2.06 -3.02
CA ALA A 29 -2.15 -1.91 -4.45
C ALA A 29 -3.45 -2.58 -4.87
N ARG A 30 -3.71 -3.78 -4.37
CA ARG A 30 -4.96 -4.50 -4.67
C ARG A 30 -6.18 -3.75 -4.16
N LYS A 31 -6.10 -3.19 -2.98
CA LYS A 31 -7.20 -2.38 -2.43
C LYS A 31 -7.46 -1.14 -3.28
N GLY A 32 -6.44 -0.64 -3.96
CA GLY A 32 -6.56 0.50 -4.88
C GLY A 32 -7.04 0.12 -6.27
N GLY A 33 -7.19 -1.18 -6.55
CA GLY A 33 -7.68 -1.66 -7.84
C GLY A 33 -6.64 -2.30 -8.73
N TRP A 34 -5.41 -2.49 -8.26
CA TRP A 34 -4.36 -3.13 -9.05
C TRP A 34 -4.64 -4.62 -9.15
N MET A 35 -4.71 -5.14 -10.36
CA MET A 35 -5.23 -6.48 -10.62
C MET A 35 -4.16 -7.55 -10.78
N THR A 36 -2.88 -7.17 -10.79
CA THR A 36 -1.79 -8.14 -10.98
C THR A 36 -0.89 -8.17 -9.75
N ASP A 37 -0.03 -9.20 -9.68
CA ASP A 37 0.97 -9.29 -8.61
C ASP A 37 2.23 -8.51 -8.93
N ASP A 38 2.34 -7.93 -10.12
CA ASP A 38 3.51 -7.18 -10.55
C ASP A 38 3.42 -5.75 -10.04
N ILE A 39 3.95 -5.55 -8.83
CA ILE A 39 3.90 -4.25 -8.19
C ILE A 39 4.82 -3.22 -8.85
N PHE A 40 5.79 -3.70 -9.64
CA PHE A 40 6.76 -2.82 -10.27
C PHE A 40 6.11 -1.77 -11.17
N TYR A 41 5.02 -2.15 -11.83
CA TYR A 41 4.32 -1.24 -12.75
C TYR A 41 3.11 -0.55 -12.13
N CYS A 42 2.85 -0.76 -10.86
CA CYS A 42 1.71 -0.14 -10.20
C CYS A 42 1.90 1.37 -10.08
N PRO A 43 1.01 2.18 -10.67
CA PRO A 43 1.12 3.64 -10.52
C PRO A 43 0.96 4.08 -9.06
N ASP A 44 1.65 5.16 -8.72
CA ASP A 44 1.62 5.68 -7.35
C ASP A 44 0.22 6.07 -6.91
N ASP A 45 -0.62 6.59 -7.80
CA ASP A 45 -1.96 7.01 -7.43
C ASP A 45 -2.85 5.83 -7.04
N ILE A 46 -2.68 4.68 -7.69
CA ILE A 46 -3.40 3.46 -7.31
C ILE A 46 -2.94 2.98 -5.94
N LEU A 47 -1.63 2.96 -5.72
CA LEU A 47 -1.08 2.56 -4.43
C LEU A 47 -1.52 3.50 -3.32
N ARG A 48 -1.47 4.80 -3.58
CA ARG A 48 -1.89 5.82 -2.61
C ARG A 48 -3.37 5.64 -2.23
N LEU A 49 -4.22 5.38 -3.21
CA LEU A 49 -5.63 5.14 -2.95
C LEU A 49 -5.82 3.91 -2.06
N GLY A 50 -5.13 2.82 -2.36
CA GLY A 50 -5.24 1.60 -1.58
C GLY A 50 -4.75 1.77 -0.15
N LEU A 51 -3.65 2.47 0.04
CA LEU A 51 -3.14 2.78 1.37
C LEU A 51 -4.15 3.60 2.17
N SER A 52 -4.73 4.61 1.53
CA SER A 52 -5.72 5.47 2.18
C SER A 52 -6.96 4.67 2.60
N LYS A 53 -7.46 3.82 1.72
CA LYS A 53 -8.59 2.96 2.05
C LYS A 53 -8.30 2.04 3.22
N TRP A 54 -7.12 1.44 3.21
CA TRP A 54 -6.73 0.49 4.25
C TRP A 54 -6.60 1.18 5.61
N LEU A 55 -6.01 2.36 5.63
CA LEU A 55 -5.85 3.12 6.87
C LEU A 55 -7.20 3.50 7.50
N LYS A 56 -8.25 3.61 6.70
CA LYS A 56 -9.59 3.94 7.19
C LYS A 56 -10.38 2.74 7.68
N GLU A 57 -9.88 1.54 7.46
CA GLU A 57 -10.56 0.32 7.91
C GLU A 57 -10.42 0.15 9.45
#